data_9a5f749feb2b76e6a96f1dec7398ff16
#
_entry.id   9a5f749feb2b76e6a96f1dec7398ff16
#
_cell.length_a   1.000
_cell.length_b   1.000
_cell.length_c   1.000
_cell.angle_alpha   90.00
_cell.angle_beta   90.00
_cell.angle_gamma   90.00
#
_symmetry.space_group_name_H-M   'P 1'
#
loop_
_entity.id
_entity.type
_entity.pdbx_description
1 polymer ?
#
loop_
_entity_poly.entity_id
_entity_poly.type
_entity_poly.pdbx_seq_one_letter_code
_entity_poly.pdbx_strand_id
1 'polypeptide(L)'
;AFCLMPNHYHVFLQTPLANLSAGLHELNASYANWLRCKHRLVGHVFQGRFKSILVDTETYAVNLSIYIHLNPCRWRLVELPEEYEWSSCRDYLGLRAPLVPALDRQRVLSIVSSRDDQAPALYKSLLRERREMDDPLKQAYRRIALGSPAFVDRIRRLVNQRAVERNTRELPVRTIRH
;
A
#
# COMPACT_ATOMS: atom_id res chain seq x y z
N ALA A 1 -1.15 7.33 0.81
CA ALA A 1 -2.16 7.30 -0.25
C ALA A 1 -3.06 6.08 -0.09
N PHE A 2 -4.31 6.19 -0.48
CA PHE A 2 -5.24 5.06 -0.50
C PHE A 2 -6.26 5.17 -1.63
N CYS A 3 -6.83 4.01 -1.99
CA CYS A 3 -7.99 3.90 -2.88
C CYS A 3 -8.81 2.67 -2.48
N LEU A 4 -10.09 2.88 -2.14
CA LEU A 4 -11.03 1.82 -1.77
C LEU A 4 -11.83 1.44 -3.02
N MET A 5 -11.48 0.32 -3.64
CA MET A 5 -12.17 -0.21 -4.82
C MET A 5 -13.38 -1.06 -4.40
N PRO A 6 -14.33 -1.38 -5.29
CA PRO A 6 -15.54 -2.12 -4.95
C PRO A 6 -15.31 -3.49 -4.28
N ASN A 7 -14.19 -4.16 -4.59
CA ASN A 7 -13.90 -5.51 -4.10
C ASN A 7 -12.50 -5.69 -3.51
N HIS A 8 -11.70 -4.64 -3.45
CA HIS A 8 -10.37 -4.63 -2.84
C HIS A 8 -9.96 -3.20 -2.47
N TYR A 9 -8.83 -3.04 -1.79
CA TYR A 9 -8.29 -1.72 -1.50
C TYR A 9 -6.78 -1.68 -1.73
N HIS A 10 -6.30 -0.50 -2.06
CA HIS A 10 -4.88 -0.17 -2.10
C HIS A 10 -4.57 0.84 -1.01
N VAL A 11 -3.54 0.56 -0.24
CA VAL A 11 -3.04 1.49 0.79
C VAL A 11 -1.53 1.55 0.72
N PHE A 12 -0.99 2.74 0.57
CA PHE A 12 0.41 3.05 0.78
C PHE A 12 0.55 3.68 2.16
N LEU A 13 1.16 2.97 3.08
CA LEU A 13 1.26 3.36 4.48
C LEU A 13 2.67 3.16 5.02
N GLN A 14 2.97 3.87 6.10
CA GLN A 14 4.15 3.69 6.91
C GLN A 14 3.73 3.27 8.32
N THR A 15 4.39 2.27 8.87
CA THR A 15 4.21 1.87 10.26
C THR A 15 5.43 2.33 11.08
N PRO A 16 5.25 3.14 12.14
CA PRO A 16 6.35 3.51 13.04
C PRO A 16 6.94 2.29 13.77
N LEU A 17 6.08 1.30 14.03
CA LEU A 17 6.43 0.04 14.67
C LEU A 17 6.28 -1.11 13.67
N ALA A 18 6.99 -2.22 13.89
CA ALA A 18 6.91 -3.42 13.04
C ALA A 18 5.61 -4.23 13.30
N ASN A 19 4.47 -3.56 13.33
CA ASN A 19 3.16 -4.12 13.72
C ASN A 19 2.11 -4.12 12.60
N LEU A 20 2.51 -4.03 11.33
CA LEU A 20 1.61 -3.98 10.17
C LEU A 20 0.56 -5.09 10.21
N SER A 21 0.97 -6.33 10.52
CA SER A 21 0.05 -7.48 10.56
C SER A 21 -1.03 -7.33 11.62
N ALA A 22 -0.69 -6.82 12.80
CA ALA A 22 -1.66 -6.58 13.87
C ALA A 22 -2.64 -5.47 13.47
N GLY A 23 -2.15 -4.35 12.96
CA GLY A 23 -2.99 -3.22 12.55
C GLY A 23 -3.94 -3.58 11.41
N LEU A 24 -3.46 -4.28 10.38
CA LEU A 24 -4.33 -4.71 9.27
C LEU A 24 -5.28 -5.84 9.66
N HIS A 25 -4.89 -6.71 10.60
CA HIS A 25 -5.82 -7.70 11.15
C HIS A 25 -7.00 -7.02 11.86
N GLU A 26 -6.72 -6.07 12.74
CA GLU A 26 -7.74 -5.31 13.46
C GLU A 26 -8.66 -4.54 12.52
N LEU A 27 -8.09 -3.81 11.55
CA LEU A 27 -8.85 -3.06 10.55
C LEU A 27 -9.80 -3.99 9.75
N ASN A 28 -9.26 -5.09 9.22
CA ASN A 28 -10.04 -6.00 8.39
C ASN A 28 -11.08 -6.77 9.20
N ALA A 29 -10.78 -7.16 10.43
CA ALA A 29 -11.73 -7.84 11.32
C ALA A 29 -12.88 -6.91 11.71
N SER A 30 -12.57 -5.68 12.10
CA SER A 30 -13.58 -4.67 12.46
C SER A 30 -14.49 -4.36 11.27
N TYR A 31 -13.92 -4.12 10.09
CA TYR A 31 -14.70 -3.89 8.88
C TYR A 31 -15.57 -5.10 8.50
N ALA A 32 -15.01 -6.30 8.52
CA ALA A 32 -15.75 -7.51 8.19
C ALA A 32 -16.91 -7.76 9.16
N ASN A 33 -16.72 -7.50 10.45
CA ASN A 33 -17.77 -7.63 11.45
C ASN A 33 -18.87 -6.60 11.21
N TRP A 34 -18.50 -5.33 11.03
CA TRP A 34 -19.47 -4.27 10.72
C TRP A 34 -20.29 -4.59 9.46
N LEU A 35 -19.63 -5.02 8.36
CA LEU A 35 -20.30 -5.33 7.11
C LEU A 35 -21.27 -6.50 7.25
N ARG A 36 -20.84 -7.57 7.95
CA ARG A 36 -21.72 -8.74 8.23
C ARG A 36 -22.94 -8.34 9.05
N CYS A 37 -22.76 -7.55 10.11
CA CYS A 37 -23.88 -7.09 10.93
C CYS A 37 -24.84 -6.21 10.12
N LYS A 38 -24.30 -5.25 9.37
CA LYS A 38 -25.11 -4.31 8.57
C LYS A 38 -25.93 -4.99 7.48
N HIS A 39 -25.35 -5.97 6.80
CA HIS A 39 -25.95 -6.62 5.62
C HIS A 39 -26.39 -8.06 5.87
N ARG A 40 -26.33 -8.54 7.13
CA ARG A 40 -26.68 -9.92 7.52
C ARG A 40 -25.97 -10.98 6.69
N LEU A 41 -24.68 -10.73 6.35
CA LEU A 41 -23.90 -11.63 5.53
C LEU A 41 -23.40 -12.83 6.34
N VAL A 42 -23.37 -14.00 5.70
CA VAL A 42 -22.80 -15.22 6.25
C VAL A 42 -21.50 -15.54 5.50
N GLY A 43 -20.47 -15.97 6.23
CA GLY A 43 -19.18 -16.34 5.63
C GLY A 43 -18.10 -15.26 5.73
N HIS A 44 -17.02 -15.45 4.95
CA HIS A 44 -15.84 -14.57 4.96
C HIS A 44 -16.02 -13.37 4.03
N VAL A 45 -15.78 -12.17 4.56
CA VAL A 45 -15.76 -10.94 3.75
C VAL A 45 -14.49 -10.83 2.91
N PHE A 46 -13.36 -11.20 3.50
CA PHE A 46 -12.08 -11.23 2.79
C PHE A 46 -11.70 -12.66 2.40
N GLN A 47 -11.19 -12.84 1.17
CA GLN A 47 -10.78 -14.14 0.64
C GLN A 47 -9.51 -14.70 1.30
N GLY A 48 -8.75 -13.88 2.02
CA GLY A 48 -7.51 -14.28 2.65
C GLY A 48 -6.78 -13.13 3.33
N ARG A 49 -5.53 -13.41 3.71
CA ARG A 49 -4.66 -12.40 4.32
C ARG A 49 -4.31 -11.29 3.31
N PHE A 50 -4.05 -10.08 3.82
CA PHE A 50 -3.56 -8.98 3.00
C PHE A 50 -2.23 -9.33 2.32
N LYS A 51 -1.98 -8.70 1.18
CA LYS A 51 -0.70 -8.77 0.48
C LYS A 51 0.04 -7.46 0.73
N SER A 52 1.31 -7.53 1.08
CA SER A 52 2.13 -6.35 1.30
C SER A 52 3.44 -6.42 0.52
N ILE A 53 3.90 -5.27 0.07
CA ILE A 53 5.17 -5.08 -0.61
C ILE A 53 5.90 -3.96 0.10
N LEU A 54 7.14 -4.20 0.49
CA LEU A 54 8.03 -3.16 1.02
C LEU A 54 8.45 -2.22 -0.11
N VAL A 55 8.33 -0.92 0.12
CA VAL A 55 8.60 0.08 -0.91
C VAL A 55 9.74 0.99 -0.50
N ASP A 56 10.68 1.17 -1.41
CA ASP A 56 11.71 2.22 -1.32
C ASP A 56 11.04 3.57 -1.61
N THR A 57 10.80 4.34 -0.55
CA THR A 57 10.01 5.57 -0.64
C THR A 57 10.69 6.66 -1.47
N GLU A 58 12.01 6.76 -1.44
CA GLU A 58 12.73 7.79 -2.20
C GLU A 58 12.56 7.60 -3.71
N THR A 59 12.55 6.35 -4.16
CA THR A 59 12.50 6.03 -5.58
C THR A 59 11.07 5.85 -6.12
N TYR A 60 10.16 5.30 -5.30
CA TYR A 60 8.87 4.81 -5.81
C TYR A 60 7.63 5.47 -5.22
N ALA A 61 7.75 6.31 -4.19
CA ALA A 61 6.58 6.88 -3.49
C ALA A 61 5.62 7.63 -4.42
N VAL A 62 6.16 8.48 -5.29
CA VAL A 62 5.35 9.27 -6.24
C VAL A 62 4.66 8.36 -7.24
N ASN A 63 5.39 7.45 -7.89
CA ASN A 63 4.83 6.52 -8.88
C ASN A 63 3.77 5.61 -8.28
N LEU A 64 4.00 5.11 -7.07
CA LEU A 64 3.05 4.24 -6.39
C LEU A 64 1.79 5.00 -5.98
N SER A 65 1.92 6.23 -5.47
CA SER A 65 0.75 7.04 -5.12
C SER A 65 -0.09 7.39 -6.37
N ILE A 66 0.54 7.72 -7.48
CA ILE A 66 -0.12 7.95 -8.78
C ILE A 66 -0.84 6.67 -9.24
N TYR A 67 -0.16 5.52 -9.21
CA TYR A 67 -0.78 4.24 -9.54
C TYR A 67 -2.02 3.96 -8.70
N ILE A 68 -1.95 4.18 -7.38
CA ILE A 68 -3.08 3.98 -6.47
C ILE A 68 -4.25 4.91 -6.85
N HIS A 69 -3.98 6.17 -7.11
CA HIS A 69 -5.02 7.14 -7.47
C HIS A 69 -5.63 6.91 -8.87
N LEU A 70 -4.87 6.33 -9.80
CA LEU A 70 -5.35 6.00 -11.14
C LEU A 70 -6.13 4.67 -11.22
N ASN A 71 -6.15 3.86 -10.16
CA ASN A 71 -6.87 2.57 -10.18
C ASN A 71 -8.34 2.69 -10.59
N PRO A 72 -9.13 3.66 -10.09
CA PRO A 72 -10.53 3.80 -10.52
C PRO A 72 -10.68 4.07 -12.01
N CYS A 73 -9.79 4.86 -12.62
CA CYS A 73 -9.78 5.12 -14.05
C CYS A 73 -9.44 3.86 -14.86
N ARG A 74 -8.46 3.07 -14.39
CA ARG A 74 -8.06 1.80 -15.01
C ARG A 74 -9.19 0.77 -15.03
N TRP A 75 -10.02 0.78 -13.99
CA TRP A 75 -11.21 -0.06 -13.88
C TRP A 75 -12.44 0.59 -14.52
N ARG A 76 -12.28 1.74 -15.19
CA ARG A 76 -13.36 2.49 -15.89
C ARG A 76 -14.52 2.86 -14.98
N LEU A 77 -14.26 3.08 -13.70
CA LEU A 77 -15.27 3.54 -12.74
C LEU A 77 -15.51 5.05 -12.85
N VAL A 78 -14.47 5.80 -13.23
CA VAL A 78 -14.49 7.25 -13.45
C VAL A 78 -13.53 7.60 -14.59
N GLU A 79 -13.71 8.78 -15.19
CA GLU A 79 -12.77 9.28 -16.21
C GLU A 79 -11.55 9.96 -15.58
N LEU A 80 -11.77 10.76 -14.57
CA LEU A 80 -10.70 11.47 -13.86
C LEU A 80 -10.54 10.91 -12.43
N PRO A 81 -9.30 10.72 -11.93
CA PRO A 81 -9.07 10.12 -10.63
C PRO A 81 -9.64 10.96 -9.46
N GLU A 82 -9.75 12.27 -9.63
CA GLU A 82 -10.38 13.16 -8.66
C GLU A 82 -11.90 13.02 -8.57
N GLU A 83 -12.56 12.37 -9.51
CA GLU A 83 -14.00 12.09 -9.47
C GLU A 83 -14.32 10.94 -8.52
N TYR A 84 -13.34 10.07 -8.25
CA TYR A 84 -13.55 8.92 -7.37
C TYR A 84 -13.48 9.33 -5.90
N GLU A 85 -14.61 9.31 -5.23
CA GLU A 85 -14.77 9.79 -3.85
C GLU A 85 -13.97 8.96 -2.84
N TRP A 86 -13.87 7.64 -3.03
CA TRP A 86 -13.25 6.68 -2.11
C TRP A 86 -11.73 6.55 -2.28
N SER A 87 -11.09 7.64 -2.60
CA SER A 87 -9.64 7.74 -2.84
C SER A 87 -9.08 9.00 -2.18
N SER A 88 -7.82 8.96 -1.78
CA SER A 88 -7.09 10.14 -1.30
C SER A 88 -6.63 11.09 -2.41
N CYS A 89 -7.04 10.89 -3.65
CA CYS A 89 -6.63 11.74 -4.78
C CYS A 89 -7.01 13.21 -4.54
N ARG A 90 -8.27 13.48 -4.16
CA ARG A 90 -8.75 14.86 -3.86
C ARG A 90 -7.96 15.53 -2.74
N ASP A 91 -7.52 14.74 -1.75
CA ASP A 91 -6.73 15.25 -0.62
C ASP A 91 -5.35 15.69 -1.10
N TYR A 92 -4.72 14.92 -2.00
CA TYR A 92 -3.43 15.27 -2.63
C TYR A 92 -3.53 16.51 -3.53
N LEU A 93 -4.64 16.67 -4.21
CA LEU A 93 -4.91 17.83 -5.07
C LEU A 93 -5.38 19.07 -4.32
N GLY A 94 -5.57 19.00 -2.99
CA GLY A 94 -6.06 20.10 -2.19
C GLY A 94 -7.52 20.47 -2.45
N LEU A 95 -8.31 19.56 -3.05
CA LEU A 95 -9.71 19.79 -3.41
C LEU A 95 -10.68 19.56 -2.25
N ARG A 96 -10.20 19.03 -1.13
CA ARG A 96 -10.94 18.84 0.13
C ARG A 96 -9.98 18.76 1.32
N ALA A 97 -10.52 18.87 2.53
CA ALA A 97 -9.82 18.47 3.75
C ALA A 97 -9.57 16.95 3.76
N PRO A 98 -8.46 16.47 4.36
CA PRO A 98 -8.15 15.06 4.41
C PRO A 98 -9.28 14.23 5.02
N LEU A 99 -9.71 13.17 4.33
CA LEU A 99 -10.71 12.22 4.84
C LEU A 99 -10.22 11.48 6.09
N VAL A 100 -8.93 11.24 6.16
CA VAL A 100 -8.29 10.50 7.25
C VAL A 100 -7.30 11.43 7.93
N PRO A 101 -7.42 11.70 9.23
CA PRO A 101 -6.50 12.59 9.95
C PRO A 101 -5.02 12.15 9.87
N ALA A 102 -4.77 10.84 9.76
CA ALA A 102 -3.42 10.29 9.64
C ALA A 102 -2.86 10.31 8.20
N LEU A 103 -3.55 10.94 7.24
CA LEU A 103 -3.08 11.03 5.87
C LEU A 103 -1.95 12.06 5.75
N ASP A 104 -0.72 11.56 5.70
CA ASP A 104 0.47 12.37 5.42
C ASP A 104 0.70 12.47 3.91
N ARG A 105 0.01 13.41 3.26
CA ARG A 105 0.20 13.71 1.84
C ARG A 105 1.52 14.45 1.57
N GLN A 106 1.97 15.23 2.55
CA GLN A 106 3.13 16.09 2.42
C GLN A 106 4.40 15.29 2.14
N ARG A 107 4.51 14.10 2.72
CA ARG A 107 5.65 13.21 2.49
C ARG A 107 5.84 12.82 1.02
N VAL A 108 4.78 12.73 0.23
CA VAL A 108 4.87 12.44 -1.21
C VAL A 108 4.96 13.73 -2.00
N LEU A 109 4.19 14.75 -1.63
CA LEU A 109 4.15 16.02 -2.36
C LEU A 109 5.48 16.78 -2.28
N SER A 110 6.22 16.69 -1.18
CA SER A 110 7.56 17.27 -1.06
C SER A 110 8.60 16.65 -2.00
N ILE A 111 8.38 15.42 -2.46
CA ILE A 111 9.21 14.78 -3.50
C ILE A 111 8.85 15.34 -4.89
N VAL A 112 7.59 15.70 -5.10
CA VAL A 112 7.12 16.28 -6.39
C VAL A 112 7.61 17.72 -6.55
N SER A 113 7.58 18.51 -5.47
CA SER A 113 8.06 19.90 -5.46
C SER A 113 8.50 20.29 -4.06
N SER A 114 9.58 21.07 -3.98
CA SER A 114 10.00 21.75 -2.74
C SER A 114 9.08 22.92 -2.37
N ARG A 115 8.23 23.35 -3.28
CA ARG A 115 7.25 24.44 -3.07
C ARG A 115 5.87 23.84 -2.86
N ASP A 116 5.35 23.97 -1.65
CA ASP A 116 4.07 23.41 -1.20
C ASP A 116 2.88 23.92 -2.02
N ASP A 117 2.91 25.18 -2.44
CA ASP A 117 1.88 25.82 -3.25
C ASP A 117 1.77 25.24 -4.66
N GLN A 118 2.87 24.71 -5.21
CA GLN A 118 2.93 24.16 -6.56
C GLN A 118 2.76 22.63 -6.60
N ALA A 119 3.08 21.93 -5.51
CA ALA A 119 3.09 20.48 -5.46
C ALA A 119 1.76 19.83 -5.89
N PRO A 120 0.56 20.28 -5.47
CA PRO A 120 -0.70 19.72 -5.93
C PRO A 120 -0.94 19.86 -7.44
N ALA A 121 -0.59 21.01 -8.02
CA ALA A 121 -0.74 21.24 -9.47
C ALA A 121 0.20 20.36 -10.29
N LEU A 122 1.46 20.23 -9.87
CA LEU A 122 2.44 19.33 -10.47
C LEU A 122 2.02 17.88 -10.33
N TYR A 123 1.51 17.48 -9.16
CA TYR A 123 0.98 16.13 -8.95
C TYR A 123 -0.19 15.83 -9.89
N LYS A 124 -1.08 16.80 -10.12
CA LYS A 124 -2.18 16.68 -11.09
C LYS A 124 -1.65 16.50 -12.52
N SER A 125 -0.61 17.18 -12.90
CA SER A 125 0.03 17.02 -14.22
C SER A 125 0.62 15.62 -14.37
N LEU A 126 1.30 15.10 -13.34
CA LEU A 126 1.83 13.75 -13.31
C LEU A 126 0.73 12.66 -13.41
N LEU A 127 -0.43 12.86 -12.78
CA LEU A 127 -1.58 11.96 -12.93
C LEU A 127 -2.05 11.87 -14.37
N ARG A 128 -2.09 12.99 -15.10
CA ARG A 128 -2.48 13.03 -16.50
C ARG A 128 -1.44 12.39 -17.41
N GLU A 129 -0.17 12.73 -17.23
CA GLU A 129 0.95 12.22 -18.00
C GLU A 129 1.09 10.70 -17.87
N ARG A 130 0.89 10.16 -16.65
CA ARG A 130 1.09 8.75 -16.33
C ARG A 130 -0.20 7.93 -16.34
N ARG A 131 -1.23 8.39 -17.01
CA ARG A 131 -2.52 7.69 -17.08
C ARG A 131 -2.38 6.25 -17.60
N GLU A 132 -1.52 6.05 -18.58
CA GLU A 132 -1.24 4.75 -19.23
C GLU A 132 0.01 4.04 -18.65
N MET A 133 0.51 4.51 -17.49
CA MET A 133 1.67 3.86 -16.88
C MET A 133 1.40 2.40 -16.54
N ASP A 134 2.41 1.56 -16.71
CA ASP A 134 2.35 0.17 -16.25
C ASP A 134 2.19 0.05 -14.73
N ASP A 135 1.68 -1.09 -14.30
CA ASP A 135 1.61 -1.41 -12.87
C ASP A 135 3.03 -1.51 -12.28
N PRO A 136 3.45 -0.56 -11.42
CA PRO A 136 4.78 -0.58 -10.82
C PRO A 136 5.01 -1.81 -9.94
N LEU A 137 3.96 -2.45 -9.44
CA LEU A 137 4.05 -3.63 -8.59
C LEU A 137 4.51 -4.87 -9.39
N LYS A 138 4.41 -4.87 -10.72
CA LYS A 138 4.98 -5.93 -11.58
C LYS A 138 6.52 -6.00 -11.48
N GLN A 139 7.16 -4.88 -11.14
CA GLN A 139 8.61 -4.77 -10.98
C GLN A 139 9.07 -5.24 -9.58
N ALA A 140 8.13 -5.52 -8.67
CA ALA A 140 8.47 -5.92 -7.32
C ALA A 140 9.19 -7.28 -7.28
N TYR A 141 10.37 -7.31 -6.69
CA TYR A 141 11.13 -8.52 -6.46
C TYR A 141 10.33 -9.53 -5.66
N ARG A 142 10.02 -10.70 -6.26
CA ARG A 142 9.21 -11.79 -5.67
C ARG A 142 7.91 -11.33 -5.00
N ARG A 143 7.35 -10.18 -5.39
CA ARG A 143 6.21 -9.52 -4.73
C ARG A 143 6.47 -9.18 -3.25
N ILE A 144 7.73 -8.96 -2.86
CA ILE A 144 8.14 -8.66 -1.49
C ILE A 144 8.66 -7.24 -1.38
N ALA A 145 9.45 -6.77 -2.36
CA ALA A 145 10.11 -5.48 -2.32
C ALA A 145 10.08 -4.77 -3.67
N LEU A 146 9.79 -3.48 -3.66
CA LEU A 146 9.84 -2.57 -4.80
C LEU A 146 10.79 -1.44 -4.45
N GLY A 147 11.91 -1.32 -5.17
CA GLY A 147 12.93 -0.33 -4.86
C GLY A 147 14.14 -0.42 -5.77
N SER A 148 15.14 0.41 -5.46
CA SER A 148 16.46 0.36 -6.08
C SER A 148 17.10 -1.02 -5.94
N PRO A 149 18.06 -1.39 -6.81
CA PRO A 149 18.79 -2.65 -6.67
C PRO A 149 19.41 -2.84 -5.28
N ALA A 150 19.98 -1.78 -4.71
CA ALA A 150 20.57 -1.80 -3.37
C ALA A 150 19.52 -2.07 -2.28
N PHE A 151 18.33 -1.47 -2.40
CA PHE A 151 17.22 -1.74 -1.50
C PHE A 151 16.76 -3.19 -1.59
N VAL A 152 16.55 -3.69 -2.81
CA VAL A 152 16.13 -5.08 -3.05
C VAL A 152 17.14 -6.08 -2.49
N ASP A 153 18.46 -5.83 -2.69
CA ASP A 153 19.52 -6.69 -2.16
C ASP A 153 19.59 -6.68 -0.63
N ARG A 154 19.33 -5.54 0.00
CA ARG A 154 19.19 -5.44 1.46
C ARG A 154 18.03 -6.31 1.96
N ILE A 155 16.86 -6.21 1.33
CA ILE A 155 15.69 -7.00 1.72
C ILE A 155 15.93 -8.50 1.48
N ARG A 156 16.56 -8.88 0.37
CA ARG A 156 16.94 -10.28 0.07
C ARG A 156 17.81 -10.88 1.18
N ARG A 157 18.82 -10.14 1.65
CA ARG A 157 19.69 -10.58 2.75
C ARG A 157 18.91 -10.79 4.03
N LEU A 158 18.05 -9.86 4.41
CA LEU A 158 17.20 -9.96 5.61
C LEU A 158 16.26 -11.18 5.56
N VAL A 159 15.64 -11.43 4.41
CA VAL A 159 14.74 -12.59 4.23
C VAL A 159 15.51 -13.90 4.36
N ASN A 160 16.70 -14.00 3.75
CA ASN A 160 17.54 -15.20 3.82
C ASN A 160 18.05 -15.45 5.25
N GLN A 161 18.48 -14.41 5.97
CA GLN A 161 18.90 -14.54 7.38
C GLN A 161 17.77 -15.09 8.25
N ARG A 162 16.55 -14.54 8.14
CA ARG A 162 15.40 -15.02 8.89
C ARG A 162 14.99 -16.46 8.53
N ALA A 163 15.15 -16.86 7.27
CA ALA A 163 14.88 -18.24 6.85
C ALA A 163 15.86 -19.21 7.50
N VAL A 164 17.15 -18.88 7.58
CA VAL A 164 18.17 -19.67 8.28
C VAL A 164 17.87 -19.78 9.78
N GLU A 165 17.58 -18.67 10.44
CA GLU A 165 17.22 -18.64 11.87
C GLU A 165 15.98 -19.49 12.19
N ARG A 166 14.98 -19.48 11.29
CA ARG A 166 13.77 -20.29 11.44
C ARG A 166 14.07 -21.77 11.34
N ASN A 167 14.83 -22.17 10.32
CA ASN A 167 15.23 -23.57 10.14
C ASN A 167 16.11 -24.09 11.30
N THR A 168 16.91 -23.22 11.91
CA THR A 168 17.75 -23.59 13.05
C THR A 168 16.93 -23.77 14.34
N ARG A 169 15.80 -23.05 14.49
CA ARG A 169 14.89 -23.17 15.65
C ARG A 169 13.92 -24.36 15.53
N GLU A 170 13.67 -24.86 14.35
CA GLU A 170 12.74 -25.98 14.08
C GLU A 170 13.42 -27.36 14.09
N LEU A 171 14.73 -27.46 14.39
CA LEU A 171 15.39 -28.74 14.61
C LEU A 171 14.99 -29.29 16.01
N PRO A 172 14.14 -30.32 16.12
CA PRO A 172 13.82 -30.90 17.41
C PRO A 172 15.10 -31.56 17.97
N VAL A 173 15.45 -31.18 19.19
CA VAL A 173 16.44 -31.94 19.98
C VAL A 173 15.84 -33.35 20.17
N ARG A 174 16.22 -34.32 19.34
CA ARG A 174 15.92 -35.70 19.59
C ARG A 174 16.78 -36.15 20.77
N THR A 175 16.19 -36.13 21.95
CA THR A 175 16.77 -36.81 23.11
C THR A 175 16.73 -38.30 22.82
N ILE A 176 17.88 -38.88 22.48
CA ILE A 176 18.05 -40.34 22.45
C ILE A 176 18.07 -40.78 23.92
N ARG A 177 16.97 -41.36 24.39
CA ARG A 177 16.98 -42.11 25.64
C ARG A 177 17.57 -43.51 25.35
N HIS A 178 18.70 -43.81 25.97
CA HIS A 178 19.23 -45.14 26.10
C HIS A 178 18.42 -45.94 27.14
#